data_1dfc5528189f76a74972ed942a48ac91
#
_entry.id   1dfc5528189f76a74972ed942a48ac91
#
_cell.length_a   1.000
_cell.length_b   1.000
_cell.length_c   1.000
_cell.angle_alpha   90.00
_cell.angle_beta   90.00
_cell.angle_gamma   90.00
#
_symmetry.space_group_name_H-M   'P 1'
#
loop_
_entity.id
_entity.type
_entity.pdbx_description
1 polymer ?
#
loop_
_entity_poly.entity_id
_entity_poly.type
_entity_poly.pdbx_seq_one_letter_code
_entity_poly.pdbx_strand_id
1 'polypeptide(L)'
;MALLTRALEAIGISRAAIPGTPYPALFPPARSASLSDPRGLTAVYRAIQVITTAAAQLPIQVERGGQVIETPTPISFLDPRMTRSTWITHMVASLALHGNAYALIERDTAGRIIALRPLNPRYVLVTVNRQTHGLIFSVDGETKTTNDVLHAHLQPLVVSEPVGLGPLQAARMDLEGARQTRDFAAQWFDGTGSPTGILSSQTTLTPAAVKAARNAWNGIDENGNKIPDDMNPSRIKVLSGFTYQHLGISPKDAQWIEAQEFSILQIARLFGIPSTLMLASPSGGSMSYSNIEQDWLAFTRFTLMQYLKPLEDALTECIVRGQQVKFNLEGLLRSDTSTRYSSYATALDKGFLTINEVRALEGRPALPTTESDTEQ
;
A
#
# COMPACT_ATOMS: atom_id res chain seq x y z
N MET A 1 -5.15 4.69 -44.17
CA MET A 1 -5.30 3.72 -43.08
C MET A 1 -4.08 2.81 -42.92
N ALA A 2 -3.53 2.21 -43.99
CA ALA A 2 -2.38 1.29 -43.90
C ALA A 2 -1.05 1.92 -43.39
N LEU A 3 -0.80 3.19 -43.64
CA LEU A 3 0.41 3.89 -43.17
C LEU A 3 0.40 4.20 -41.69
N LEU A 4 -0.76 4.53 -41.10
CA LEU A 4 -0.92 4.76 -39.67
C LEU A 4 -0.77 3.45 -38.87
N THR A 5 -1.21 2.34 -39.43
CA THR A 5 -1.10 1.01 -38.81
C THR A 5 0.37 0.56 -38.71
N ARG A 6 1.16 0.79 -39.78
CA ARG A 6 2.60 0.49 -39.80
C ARG A 6 3.43 1.38 -38.86
N ALA A 7 3.03 2.65 -38.71
CA ALA A 7 3.68 3.54 -37.74
C ALA A 7 3.45 3.13 -36.27
N LEU A 8 2.26 2.63 -35.95
CA LEU A 8 1.92 2.15 -34.61
C LEU A 8 2.60 0.82 -34.29
N GLU A 9 2.76 -0.06 -35.26
CA GLU A 9 3.52 -1.33 -35.09
C GLU A 9 5.02 -1.08 -34.88
N ALA A 10 5.57 -0.05 -35.50
CA ALA A 10 6.97 0.35 -35.34
C ALA A 10 7.28 0.90 -33.91
N ILE A 11 6.25 1.35 -33.17
CA ILE A 11 6.37 1.86 -31.80
C ILE A 11 6.05 0.76 -30.76
N GLY A 12 5.87 -0.51 -31.18
CA GLY A 12 5.61 -1.64 -30.30
C GLY A 12 4.19 -1.68 -29.70
N ILE A 13 3.24 -0.93 -30.25
CA ILE A 13 1.83 -0.96 -29.85
C ILE A 13 1.14 -2.11 -30.58
N SER A 14 1.12 -3.26 -29.97
CA SER A 14 0.42 -4.45 -30.48
C SER A 14 -1.10 -4.23 -30.49
N ARG A 15 -1.72 -4.60 -31.60
CA ARG A 15 -3.16 -4.61 -31.85
C ARG A 15 -3.85 -5.74 -31.08
N ALA A 16 -3.90 -5.69 -29.78
CA ALA A 16 -4.89 -6.47 -29.03
C ALA A 16 -6.18 -5.65 -28.93
N ALA A 17 -6.92 -5.56 -30.03
CA ALA A 17 -8.26 -5.00 -30.02
C ALA A 17 -9.16 -5.91 -29.20
N ILE A 18 -9.67 -5.43 -28.08
CA ILE A 18 -10.78 -6.08 -27.36
C ILE A 18 -11.98 -5.99 -28.30
N PRO A 19 -12.60 -7.13 -28.74
CA PRO A 19 -13.76 -7.10 -29.60
C PRO A 19 -14.87 -6.26 -28.96
N GLY A 20 -15.33 -5.23 -29.67
CA GLY A 20 -16.44 -4.37 -29.25
C GLY A 20 -16.07 -3.02 -28.66
N THR A 21 -14.79 -2.67 -28.49
CA THR A 21 -14.39 -1.32 -28.09
C THR A 21 -14.01 -0.47 -29.31
N PRO A 22 -14.56 0.74 -29.46
CA PRO A 22 -14.26 1.61 -30.60
C PRO A 22 -12.84 2.20 -30.61
N TYR A 23 -12.09 2.04 -29.51
CA TYR A 23 -10.72 2.53 -29.36
C TYR A 23 -9.80 1.42 -28.88
N PRO A 24 -8.61 1.24 -29.48
CA PRO A 24 -7.58 0.38 -28.90
C PRO A 24 -7.20 0.94 -27.53
N ALA A 25 -7.10 0.06 -26.53
CA ALA A 25 -6.58 0.46 -25.24
C ALA A 25 -5.15 0.97 -25.42
N LEU A 26 -4.95 2.29 -25.29
CA LEU A 26 -3.65 2.94 -25.42
C LEU A 26 -2.69 2.55 -24.30
N PHE A 27 -3.25 2.02 -23.21
CA PHE A 27 -2.49 1.54 -22.06
C PHE A 27 -2.86 0.09 -21.78
N PRO A 28 -1.89 -0.78 -21.48
CA PRO A 28 -2.20 -2.11 -21.02
C PRO A 28 -3.04 -2.00 -19.74
N PRO A 29 -4.01 -2.90 -19.52
CA PRO A 29 -4.75 -2.96 -18.27
C PRO A 29 -3.76 -3.07 -17.11
N ALA A 30 -4.11 -2.46 -15.98
CA ALA A 30 -3.30 -2.58 -14.77
C ALA A 30 -2.98 -4.06 -14.52
N ARG A 31 -1.70 -4.39 -14.45
CA ARG A 31 -1.28 -5.77 -14.21
C ARG A 31 -1.79 -6.18 -12.83
N SER A 32 -2.50 -7.31 -12.78
CA SER A 32 -2.78 -7.95 -11.51
C SER A 32 -1.47 -8.22 -10.77
N ALA A 33 -1.48 -8.10 -9.45
CA ALA A 33 -0.31 -8.45 -8.64
C ALA A 33 0.11 -9.89 -8.96
N SER A 34 1.39 -10.12 -9.18
CA SER A 34 1.90 -11.47 -9.35
C SER A 34 1.74 -12.25 -8.05
N LEU A 35 1.67 -13.57 -8.11
CA LEU A 35 1.57 -14.43 -6.92
C LEU A 35 2.70 -14.19 -5.91
N SER A 36 3.85 -13.71 -6.37
CA SER A 36 5.01 -13.36 -5.53
C SER A 36 5.02 -11.90 -5.05
N ASP A 37 4.05 -11.07 -5.47
CA ASP A 37 3.99 -9.66 -5.06
C ASP A 37 3.24 -9.56 -3.72
N PRO A 38 3.88 -9.03 -2.65
CA PRO A 38 3.22 -8.84 -1.34
C PRO A 38 1.92 -8.03 -1.42
N ARG A 39 1.78 -7.14 -2.42
CA ARG A 39 0.54 -6.38 -2.67
C ARG A 39 -0.65 -7.28 -3.05
N GLY A 40 -0.41 -8.53 -3.41
CA GLY A 40 -1.44 -9.54 -3.62
C GLY A 40 -2.09 -10.03 -2.32
N LEU A 41 -1.51 -9.73 -1.16
CA LEU A 41 -2.15 -9.96 0.14
C LEU A 41 -3.11 -8.80 0.44
N THR A 42 -4.39 -9.12 0.62
CA THR A 42 -5.46 -8.14 0.87
C THR A 42 -5.13 -7.20 2.03
N ALA A 43 -4.59 -7.74 3.12
CA ALA A 43 -4.22 -6.94 4.29
C ALA A 43 -3.07 -5.95 3.99
N VAL A 44 -2.07 -6.34 3.19
CA VAL A 44 -0.99 -5.43 2.76
C VAL A 44 -1.55 -4.32 1.87
N TYR A 45 -2.39 -4.68 0.89
CA TYR A 45 -3.03 -3.69 0.02
C TYR A 45 -3.85 -2.69 0.84
N ARG A 46 -4.65 -3.19 1.80
CA ARG A 46 -5.45 -2.34 2.69
C ARG A 46 -4.58 -1.42 3.55
N ALA A 47 -3.49 -1.93 4.12
CA ALA A 47 -2.56 -1.13 4.92
C ALA A 47 -1.99 0.05 4.11
N ILE A 48 -1.50 -0.22 2.89
CA ILE A 48 -0.99 0.82 2.00
C ILE A 48 -2.08 1.83 1.65
N GLN A 49 -3.29 1.36 1.35
CA GLN A 49 -4.43 2.22 1.04
C GLN A 49 -4.75 3.16 2.20
N VAL A 50 -4.81 2.68 3.44
CA VAL A 50 -5.08 3.51 4.62
C VAL A 50 -4.04 4.62 4.76
N ILE A 51 -2.75 4.26 4.73
CA ILE A 51 -1.65 5.21 4.90
C ILE A 51 -1.64 6.25 3.77
N THR A 52 -1.74 5.82 2.52
CA THR A 52 -1.66 6.73 1.37
C THR A 52 -2.87 7.63 1.27
N THR A 53 -4.08 7.13 1.56
CA THR A 53 -5.30 7.94 1.56
C THR A 53 -5.26 8.99 2.66
N ALA A 54 -4.82 8.63 3.87
CA ALA A 54 -4.67 9.58 4.96
C ALA A 54 -3.65 10.69 4.62
N ALA A 55 -2.49 10.31 4.08
CA ALA A 55 -1.45 11.26 3.68
C ALA A 55 -1.89 12.19 2.55
N ALA A 56 -2.57 11.66 1.52
CA ALA A 56 -2.98 12.41 0.33
C ALA A 56 -4.03 13.49 0.61
N GLN A 57 -4.78 13.36 1.71
CA GLN A 57 -5.78 14.35 2.12
C GLN A 57 -5.16 15.57 2.83
N LEU A 58 -3.92 15.45 3.32
CA LEU A 58 -3.29 16.51 4.10
C LEU A 58 -2.85 17.68 3.22
N PRO A 59 -3.19 18.92 3.58
CA PRO A 59 -2.60 20.09 2.94
C PRO A 59 -1.10 20.19 3.26
N ILE A 60 -0.32 20.61 2.27
CA ILE A 60 1.08 20.98 2.47
C ILE A 60 1.13 22.48 2.66
N GLN A 61 1.88 22.93 3.66
CA GLN A 61 2.14 24.32 3.95
C GLN A 61 3.64 24.55 4.13
N VAL A 62 4.07 25.79 3.96
CA VAL A 62 5.45 26.19 4.18
C VAL A 62 5.51 27.20 5.31
N GLU A 63 6.44 27.01 6.22
CA GLU A 63 6.63 27.88 7.37
C GLU A 63 8.00 28.57 7.32
N ARG A 64 8.06 29.80 7.83
CA ARG A 64 9.30 30.52 8.11
C ARG A 64 9.20 31.18 9.49
N GLY A 65 10.11 30.83 10.39
CA GLY A 65 10.11 31.37 11.74
C GLY A 65 8.84 31.03 12.54
N GLY A 66 8.18 29.90 12.26
CA GLY A 66 6.96 29.47 12.93
C GLY A 66 5.66 30.08 12.35
N GLN A 67 5.76 30.90 11.30
CA GLN A 67 4.60 31.46 10.60
C GLN A 67 4.41 30.80 9.24
N VAL A 68 3.15 30.48 8.90
CA VAL A 68 2.78 29.97 7.58
C VAL A 68 2.96 31.09 6.56
N ILE A 69 3.66 30.79 5.48
CA ILE A 69 3.90 31.72 4.36
C ILE A 69 3.26 31.17 3.07
N GLU A 70 3.21 32.02 2.04
CA GLU A 70 2.78 31.58 0.71
C GLU A 70 3.65 30.40 0.23
N THR A 71 2.99 29.34 -0.24
CA THR A 71 3.67 28.11 -0.66
C THR A 71 4.41 28.34 -1.99
N PRO A 72 5.75 28.17 -2.03
CA PRO A 72 6.53 28.34 -3.24
C PRO A 72 6.11 27.38 -4.37
N THR A 73 6.32 27.81 -5.62
CA THR A 73 5.95 27.04 -6.84
C THR A 73 6.38 25.57 -6.82
N PRO A 74 7.63 25.20 -6.40
CA PRO A 74 8.04 23.78 -6.40
C PRO A 74 7.20 22.91 -5.48
N ILE A 75 6.56 23.48 -4.47
CA ILE A 75 5.71 22.75 -3.49
C ILE A 75 4.24 22.85 -3.88
N SER A 76 3.80 23.97 -4.45
CA SER A 76 2.42 24.14 -4.94
C SER A 76 2.12 23.20 -6.12
N PHE A 77 3.10 23.02 -7.01
CA PHE A 77 3.03 22.20 -8.21
C PHE A 77 4.17 21.18 -8.23
N LEU A 78 4.06 20.15 -7.41
CA LEU A 78 5.10 19.12 -7.27
C LEU A 78 5.49 18.47 -8.59
N ASP A 79 4.51 18.09 -9.41
CA ASP A 79 4.70 17.62 -10.79
C ASP A 79 3.49 18.07 -11.63
N PRO A 80 3.69 18.90 -12.68
CA PRO A 80 2.59 19.40 -13.52
C PRO A 80 1.83 18.30 -14.28
N ARG A 81 2.36 17.07 -14.36
CA ARG A 81 1.75 15.92 -15.05
C ARG A 81 0.75 15.16 -14.20
N MET A 82 0.67 15.44 -12.90
CA MET A 82 -0.22 14.73 -11.96
C MET A 82 -0.74 15.65 -10.87
N THR A 83 -1.83 15.22 -10.20
CA THR A 83 -2.35 15.96 -9.05
C THR A 83 -1.44 15.80 -7.83
N ARG A 84 -1.47 16.77 -6.92
CA ARG A 84 -0.72 16.72 -5.65
C ARG A 84 -1.06 15.43 -4.87
N SER A 85 -2.33 15.07 -4.78
CA SER A 85 -2.76 13.86 -4.08
C SER A 85 -2.17 12.58 -4.70
N THR A 86 -2.13 12.50 -6.02
CA THR A 86 -1.49 11.39 -6.74
C THR A 86 0.01 11.33 -6.46
N TRP A 87 0.69 12.47 -6.47
CA TRP A 87 2.12 12.57 -6.17
C TRP A 87 2.42 12.07 -4.74
N ILE A 88 1.68 12.56 -3.74
CA ILE A 88 1.82 12.13 -2.33
C ILE A 88 1.56 10.63 -2.21
N THR A 89 0.50 10.13 -2.86
CA THR A 89 0.19 8.69 -2.87
C THR A 89 1.35 7.87 -3.39
N HIS A 90 1.99 8.27 -4.50
CA HIS A 90 3.15 7.56 -5.05
C HIS A 90 4.34 7.56 -4.10
N MET A 91 4.67 8.71 -3.52
CA MET A 91 5.81 8.82 -2.62
C MET A 91 5.61 8.03 -1.32
N VAL A 92 4.43 8.16 -0.71
CA VAL A 92 4.10 7.43 0.52
C VAL A 92 4.00 5.93 0.27
N ALA A 93 3.40 5.51 -0.84
CA ALA A 93 3.37 4.10 -1.24
C ALA A 93 4.80 3.55 -1.45
N SER A 94 5.70 4.33 -2.06
CA SER A 94 7.10 3.96 -2.23
C SER A 94 7.81 3.78 -0.88
N LEU A 95 7.59 4.68 0.07
CA LEU A 95 8.12 4.55 1.44
C LEU A 95 7.56 3.30 2.13
N ALA A 96 6.25 3.06 2.04
CA ALA A 96 5.62 1.90 2.68
C ALA A 96 6.05 0.56 2.07
N LEU A 97 6.29 0.51 0.75
CA LEU A 97 6.68 -0.71 0.05
C LEU A 97 8.20 -0.97 0.10
N HIS A 98 9.01 0.08 0.00
CA HIS A 98 10.45 -0.02 -0.26
C HIS A 98 11.31 0.68 0.79
N GLY A 99 10.72 1.37 1.76
CA GLY A 99 11.45 2.19 2.73
C GLY A 99 12.08 3.45 2.12
N ASN A 100 11.96 3.65 0.81
CA ASN A 100 12.59 4.74 0.07
C ASN A 100 11.63 5.29 -0.98
N ALA A 101 11.67 6.59 -1.20
CA ALA A 101 10.95 7.29 -2.26
C ALA A 101 11.89 8.28 -2.94
N TYR A 102 11.84 8.30 -4.26
CA TYR A 102 12.72 9.13 -5.08
C TYR A 102 11.90 9.99 -6.03
N ALA A 103 12.37 11.21 -6.28
CA ALA A 103 11.85 12.03 -7.36
C ALA A 103 13.01 12.69 -8.11
N LEU A 104 12.95 12.70 -9.44
CA LEU A 104 13.89 13.46 -10.25
C LEU A 104 13.54 14.94 -10.18
N ILE A 105 14.54 15.77 -9.89
CA ILE A 105 14.41 17.22 -9.82
C ILE A 105 14.63 17.79 -11.22
N GLU A 106 13.56 18.21 -11.86
CA GLU A 106 13.63 18.86 -13.18
C GLU A 106 13.76 20.39 -12.99
N ARG A 107 14.71 21.00 -13.69
CA ARG A 107 14.99 22.46 -13.60
C ARG A 107 14.81 23.12 -14.96
N ASP A 108 14.44 24.41 -14.92
CA ASP A 108 14.45 25.24 -16.11
C ASP A 108 15.88 25.74 -16.45
N THR A 109 16.01 26.48 -17.53
CA THR A 109 17.28 27.07 -17.98
C THR A 109 17.89 28.08 -16.98
N ALA A 110 17.08 28.62 -16.07
CA ALA A 110 17.50 29.50 -14.99
C ALA A 110 17.85 28.75 -13.69
N GLY A 111 17.80 27.40 -13.70
CA GLY A 111 18.10 26.54 -12.57
C GLY A 111 16.97 26.40 -11.54
N ARG A 112 15.78 26.96 -11.81
CA ARG A 112 14.62 26.86 -10.91
C ARG A 112 13.94 25.50 -11.06
N ILE A 113 13.53 24.92 -9.94
CA ILE A 113 12.80 23.63 -9.94
C ILE A 113 11.43 23.85 -10.55
N ILE A 114 11.11 23.07 -11.60
CA ILE A 114 9.83 23.09 -12.31
C ILE A 114 9.01 21.83 -12.09
N ALA A 115 9.65 20.73 -11.72
CA ALA A 115 8.96 19.48 -11.41
C ALA A 115 9.79 18.59 -10.49
N LEU A 116 9.11 17.82 -9.66
CA LEU A 116 9.64 16.73 -8.84
C LEU A 116 8.99 15.43 -9.32
N ARG A 117 9.59 14.79 -10.33
CA ARG A 117 9.02 13.60 -10.99
C ARG A 117 9.26 12.35 -10.17
N PRO A 118 8.23 11.65 -9.64
CA PRO A 118 8.40 10.43 -8.88
C PRO A 118 9.08 9.34 -9.72
N LEU A 119 10.04 8.64 -9.11
CA LEU A 119 10.75 7.52 -9.70
C LEU A 119 10.30 6.20 -9.06
N ASN A 120 10.33 5.13 -9.83
CA ASN A 120 10.10 3.81 -9.27
C ASN A 120 11.36 3.35 -8.51
N PRO A 121 11.28 3.08 -7.20
CA PRO A 121 12.45 2.70 -6.39
C PRO A 121 13.19 1.45 -6.89
N ARG A 122 12.53 0.59 -7.65
CA ARG A 122 13.13 -0.62 -8.22
C ARG A 122 14.17 -0.33 -9.32
N TYR A 123 14.13 0.85 -9.90
CA TYR A 123 15.06 1.28 -10.96
C TYR A 123 16.07 2.32 -10.48
N VAL A 124 16.12 2.57 -9.17
CA VAL A 124 17.08 3.49 -8.56
C VAL A 124 18.06 2.69 -7.72
N LEU A 125 19.34 2.74 -8.08
CA LEU A 125 20.42 2.19 -7.28
C LEU A 125 21.12 3.32 -6.54
N VAL A 126 21.27 3.19 -5.23
CA VAL A 126 21.95 4.19 -4.39
C VAL A 126 23.30 3.63 -3.96
N THR A 127 24.34 4.41 -4.15
CA THR A 127 25.71 4.10 -3.71
C THR A 127 26.32 5.30 -2.99
N VAL A 128 27.31 5.03 -2.14
CA VAL A 128 28.05 6.09 -1.44
C VAL A 128 29.37 6.34 -2.18
N ASN A 129 29.62 7.58 -2.53
CA ASN A 129 30.91 7.99 -3.04
C ASN A 129 31.96 7.87 -1.93
N ARG A 130 32.98 7.04 -2.12
CA ARG A 130 34.01 6.78 -1.11
C ARG A 130 34.89 7.99 -0.80
N GLN A 131 35.00 8.96 -1.71
CA GLN A 131 35.85 10.14 -1.54
C GLN A 131 35.09 11.29 -0.87
N THR A 132 33.83 11.53 -1.31
CA THR A 132 33.06 12.68 -0.83
C THR A 132 32.02 12.30 0.24
N HIS A 133 31.84 11.01 0.49
CA HIS A 133 30.76 10.43 1.32
C HIS A 133 29.33 10.85 0.89
N GLY A 134 29.20 11.47 -0.28
CA GLY A 134 27.91 11.87 -0.85
C GLY A 134 27.20 10.69 -1.50
N LEU A 135 25.87 10.76 -1.58
CA LEU A 135 25.06 9.75 -2.29
C LEU A 135 25.18 9.94 -3.80
N ILE A 136 25.28 8.83 -4.49
CA ILE A 136 25.21 8.72 -5.95
C ILE A 136 24.01 7.86 -6.29
N PHE A 137 23.16 8.34 -7.19
CA PHE A 137 21.99 7.63 -7.68
C PHE A 137 22.23 7.20 -9.12
N SER A 138 22.00 5.93 -9.43
CA SER A 138 21.92 5.46 -10.81
C SER A 138 20.45 5.28 -11.17
N VAL A 139 19.97 6.07 -12.14
CA VAL A 139 18.57 6.07 -12.61
C VAL A 139 18.61 5.76 -14.10
N ASP A 140 17.99 4.65 -14.50
CA ASP A 140 17.99 4.20 -15.91
C ASP A 140 19.38 4.14 -16.54
N GLY A 141 20.41 3.82 -15.75
CA GLY A 141 21.82 3.74 -16.18
C GLY A 141 22.57 5.08 -16.16
N GLU A 142 21.91 6.19 -15.91
CA GLU A 142 22.56 7.49 -15.75
C GLU A 142 22.93 7.77 -14.29
N THR A 143 24.10 8.35 -14.08
CA THR A 143 24.58 8.77 -12.76
C THR A 143 24.02 10.15 -12.42
N LYS A 144 23.35 10.25 -11.27
CA LYS A 144 22.74 11.47 -10.72
C LYS A 144 23.30 11.73 -9.31
N THR A 145 23.19 12.97 -8.86
CA THR A 145 23.63 13.41 -7.54
C THR A 145 22.44 13.79 -6.66
N THR A 146 22.69 14.17 -5.40
CA THR A 146 21.68 14.71 -4.49
C THR A 146 21.05 16.01 -4.99
N ASN A 147 21.70 16.73 -5.91
CA ASN A 147 21.11 17.91 -6.56
C ASN A 147 20.06 17.56 -7.63
N ASP A 148 20.13 16.34 -8.14
CA ASP A 148 19.28 15.87 -9.25
C ASP A 148 18.14 14.97 -8.77
N VAL A 149 18.28 14.36 -7.57
CA VAL A 149 17.31 13.41 -7.03
C VAL A 149 16.94 13.79 -5.61
N LEU A 150 15.65 14.05 -5.42
CA LEU A 150 15.04 14.12 -4.09
C LEU A 150 14.93 12.69 -3.56
N HIS A 151 15.46 12.45 -2.36
CA HIS A 151 15.42 11.15 -1.69
C HIS A 151 14.79 11.29 -0.31
N ALA A 152 13.60 10.75 -0.15
CA ALA A 152 12.96 10.54 1.15
C ALA A 152 13.13 9.06 1.54
N HIS A 153 13.52 8.78 2.77
CA HIS A 153 13.71 7.42 3.26
C HIS A 153 13.22 7.27 4.70
N LEU A 154 12.71 6.09 5.03
CA LEU A 154 12.45 5.73 6.41
C LEU A 154 13.78 5.68 7.17
N GLN A 155 13.73 5.91 8.49
CA GLN A 155 14.96 5.90 9.28
C GLN A 155 15.72 4.57 9.10
N PRO A 156 16.99 4.61 8.67
CA PRO A 156 17.81 3.41 8.62
C PRO A 156 18.08 2.94 10.05
N LEU A 157 17.98 1.65 10.29
CA LEU A 157 18.29 1.07 11.59
C LEU A 157 19.80 1.04 11.86
N VAL A 158 20.61 1.18 10.81
CA VAL A 158 22.08 1.18 10.87
C VAL A 158 22.59 2.49 10.28
N VAL A 159 23.44 3.18 11.02
CA VAL A 159 23.95 4.54 10.64
C VAL A 159 24.69 4.57 9.31
N SER A 160 25.29 3.45 8.90
CA SER A 160 26.09 3.35 7.65
C SER A 160 25.25 3.04 6.41
N GLU A 161 23.95 2.79 6.55
CA GLU A 161 23.10 2.44 5.43
C GLU A 161 22.54 3.71 4.76
N PRO A 162 22.79 3.90 3.45
CA PRO A 162 22.34 5.09 2.74
C PRO A 162 20.85 5.04 2.34
N VAL A 163 20.15 3.94 2.65
CA VAL A 163 18.77 3.68 2.27
C VAL A 163 17.95 3.23 3.47
N GLY A 164 16.68 3.59 3.48
CA GLY A 164 15.75 3.18 4.52
C GLY A 164 15.30 1.72 4.33
N LEU A 165 15.05 1.03 5.45
CA LEU A 165 14.45 -0.30 5.45
C LEU A 165 12.93 -0.19 5.44
N GLY A 166 12.29 -0.74 4.41
CA GLY A 166 10.81 -0.76 4.31
C GLY A 166 10.17 -1.82 5.22
N PRO A 167 8.94 -1.59 5.68
CA PRO A 167 8.21 -2.57 6.49
C PRO A 167 8.14 -3.96 5.85
N LEU A 168 7.85 -4.03 4.54
CA LEU A 168 7.78 -5.30 3.81
C LEU A 168 9.12 -6.03 3.71
N GLN A 169 10.23 -5.29 3.70
CA GLN A 169 11.57 -5.89 3.69
C GLN A 169 11.93 -6.42 5.07
N ALA A 170 11.57 -5.66 6.14
CA ALA A 170 11.81 -6.06 7.52
C ALA A 170 11.04 -7.33 7.90
N ALA A 171 9.79 -7.48 7.44
CA ALA A 171 8.92 -8.60 7.77
C ALA A 171 8.83 -9.66 6.66
N ARG A 172 9.89 -9.83 5.87
CA ARG A 172 9.89 -10.77 4.74
C ARG A 172 9.50 -12.20 5.14
N MET A 173 9.94 -12.67 6.29
CA MET A 173 9.63 -14.01 6.78
C MET A 173 8.16 -14.17 7.15
N ASP A 174 7.57 -13.18 7.83
CA ASP A 174 6.15 -13.20 8.22
C ASP A 174 5.24 -13.13 7.01
N LEU A 175 5.58 -12.32 6.01
CA LEU A 175 4.85 -12.21 4.75
C LEU A 175 4.90 -13.50 3.94
N GLU A 176 6.04 -14.19 3.93
CA GLU A 176 6.18 -15.48 3.27
C GLU A 176 5.32 -16.53 3.99
N GLY A 177 5.28 -16.55 5.32
CA GLY A 177 4.40 -17.41 6.10
C GLY A 177 2.92 -17.16 5.80
N ALA A 178 2.49 -15.89 5.73
CA ALA A 178 1.12 -15.53 5.37
C ALA A 178 0.76 -15.98 3.95
N ARG A 179 1.70 -15.86 3.01
CA ARG A 179 1.54 -16.34 1.64
C ARG A 179 1.39 -17.86 1.58
N GLN A 180 2.26 -18.59 2.27
CA GLN A 180 2.23 -20.06 2.32
C GLN A 180 0.92 -20.58 2.92
N THR A 181 0.41 -19.94 3.98
CA THR A 181 -0.89 -20.26 4.58
C THR A 181 -2.03 -20.11 3.57
N ARG A 182 -2.04 -19.04 2.80
CA ARG A 182 -3.03 -18.80 1.75
C ARG A 182 -2.91 -19.85 0.61
N ASP A 183 -1.69 -20.10 0.15
CA ASP A 183 -1.44 -21.03 -0.94
C ASP A 183 -1.76 -22.47 -0.52
N PHE A 184 -1.49 -22.86 0.72
CA PHE A 184 -1.91 -24.12 1.29
C PHE A 184 -3.45 -24.27 1.30
N ALA A 185 -4.16 -23.22 1.73
CA ALA A 185 -5.61 -23.23 1.71
C ALA A 185 -6.17 -23.39 0.29
N ALA A 186 -5.62 -22.65 -0.68
CA ALA A 186 -6.03 -22.77 -2.08
C ALA A 186 -5.82 -24.18 -2.60
N GLN A 187 -4.66 -24.78 -2.38
CA GLN A 187 -4.36 -26.16 -2.77
C GLN A 187 -5.27 -27.17 -2.07
N TRP A 188 -5.64 -26.91 -0.84
CA TRP A 188 -6.57 -27.77 -0.10
C TRP A 188 -7.95 -27.78 -0.73
N PHE A 189 -8.49 -26.59 -1.07
CA PHE A 189 -9.82 -26.49 -1.69
C PHE A 189 -9.83 -26.96 -3.14
N ASP A 190 -8.74 -26.80 -3.87
CA ASP A 190 -8.59 -27.27 -5.25
C ASP A 190 -8.36 -28.80 -5.34
N GLY A 191 -8.15 -29.47 -4.21
CA GLY A 191 -7.87 -30.90 -4.17
C GLY A 191 -6.51 -31.31 -4.75
N THR A 192 -5.62 -30.34 -5.00
CA THR A 192 -4.27 -30.59 -5.56
C THR A 192 -3.21 -30.74 -4.47
N GLY A 193 -3.57 -30.46 -3.20
CA GLY A 193 -2.71 -30.61 -2.05
C GLY A 193 -2.46 -32.05 -1.63
N SER A 194 -2.30 -32.28 -0.33
CA SER A 194 -2.12 -33.64 0.22
C SER A 194 -3.26 -34.55 -0.19
N PRO A 195 -3.00 -35.83 -0.46
CA PRO A 195 -4.05 -36.78 -0.81
C PRO A 195 -5.12 -36.78 0.29
N THR A 196 -6.37 -36.57 -0.09
CA THR A 196 -7.52 -36.54 0.82
C THR A 196 -7.79 -37.89 1.48
N GLY A 197 -7.16 -38.93 1.00
CA GLY A 197 -7.27 -40.27 1.57
C GLY A 197 -6.39 -41.29 0.88
N ILE A 198 -6.23 -42.43 1.56
CA ILE A 198 -5.53 -43.60 1.06
C ILE A 198 -6.54 -44.70 0.81
N LEU A 199 -6.46 -45.32 -0.34
CA LEU A 199 -7.10 -46.60 -0.63
C LEU A 199 -6.12 -47.72 -0.29
N SER A 200 -6.34 -48.43 0.79
CA SER A 200 -5.53 -49.59 1.16
C SER A 200 -6.25 -50.90 0.82
N SER A 201 -5.50 -51.89 0.36
CA SER A 201 -5.98 -53.27 0.15
C SER A 201 -5.27 -54.18 1.14
N GLN A 202 -6.00 -55.17 1.64
CA GLN A 202 -5.43 -56.19 2.53
C GLN A 202 -4.61 -57.24 1.76
N THR A 203 -4.73 -57.26 0.43
CA THR A 203 -4.00 -58.18 -0.45
C THR A 203 -2.98 -57.43 -1.30
N THR A 204 -1.86 -58.07 -1.58
CA THR A 204 -0.85 -57.51 -2.48
C THR A 204 -1.43 -57.38 -3.90
N LEU A 205 -1.46 -56.18 -4.42
CA LEU A 205 -2.02 -55.89 -5.74
C LEU A 205 -0.95 -55.97 -6.81
N THR A 206 -1.31 -56.47 -7.98
CA THR A 206 -0.48 -56.39 -9.18
C THR A 206 -0.45 -54.97 -9.71
N PRO A 207 0.61 -54.54 -10.43
CA PRO A 207 0.69 -53.17 -11.02
C PRO A 207 -0.53 -52.85 -11.93
N ALA A 208 -1.08 -53.85 -12.62
CA ALA A 208 -2.27 -53.67 -13.45
C ALA A 208 -3.53 -53.39 -12.60
N ALA A 209 -3.70 -54.10 -11.46
CA ALA A 209 -4.81 -53.86 -10.53
C ALA A 209 -4.72 -52.49 -9.85
N VAL A 210 -3.54 -52.04 -9.50
CA VAL A 210 -3.29 -50.66 -8.96
C VAL A 210 -3.70 -49.60 -9.99
N LYS A 211 -3.29 -49.79 -11.27
CA LYS A 211 -3.67 -48.90 -12.37
C LYS A 211 -5.17 -48.84 -12.58
N ALA A 212 -5.85 -50.04 -12.61
CA ALA A 212 -7.29 -50.13 -12.77
C ALA A 212 -8.05 -49.44 -11.62
N ALA A 213 -7.65 -49.69 -10.38
CA ALA A 213 -8.26 -49.04 -9.21
C ALA A 213 -8.07 -47.51 -9.23
N ARG A 214 -6.89 -47.02 -9.62
CA ARG A 214 -6.59 -45.60 -9.77
C ARG A 214 -7.44 -44.96 -10.86
N ASN A 215 -7.60 -45.65 -12.01
CA ASN A 215 -8.43 -45.15 -13.10
C ASN A 215 -9.91 -45.09 -12.69
N ALA A 216 -10.42 -46.15 -12.06
CA ALA A 216 -11.79 -46.18 -11.56
C ALA A 216 -12.05 -45.10 -10.50
N TRP A 217 -11.08 -44.85 -9.61
CA TRP A 217 -11.16 -43.74 -8.63
C TRP A 217 -11.22 -42.35 -9.30
N ASN A 218 -10.44 -42.15 -10.34
CA ASN A 218 -10.39 -40.86 -11.07
C ASN A 218 -11.50 -40.73 -12.13
N GLY A 219 -12.38 -41.71 -12.30
CA GLY A 219 -13.42 -41.69 -13.33
C GLY A 219 -12.85 -41.79 -14.74
N ILE A 220 -11.79 -42.59 -14.92
CA ILE A 220 -11.15 -42.84 -16.20
C ILE A 220 -11.54 -44.23 -16.64
N ASP A 221 -12.01 -44.40 -17.89
CA ASP A 221 -12.37 -45.68 -18.47
C ASP A 221 -11.13 -46.54 -18.78
N GLU A 222 -11.34 -47.78 -19.24
CA GLU A 222 -10.27 -48.72 -19.60
C GLU A 222 -9.41 -48.22 -20.77
N ASN A 223 -9.95 -47.30 -21.59
CA ASN A 223 -9.26 -46.69 -22.73
C ASN A 223 -8.47 -45.43 -22.36
N GLY A 224 -8.57 -44.97 -21.08
CA GLY A 224 -7.88 -43.78 -20.61
C GLY A 224 -8.68 -42.50 -20.82
N ASN A 225 -9.93 -42.55 -21.20
CA ASN A 225 -10.78 -41.40 -21.39
C ASN A 225 -11.51 -41.05 -20.08
N LYS A 226 -11.74 -39.76 -19.83
CA LYS A 226 -12.54 -39.32 -18.68
C LYS A 226 -14.00 -39.65 -18.92
N ILE A 227 -14.64 -40.38 -18.00
CA ILE A 227 -16.07 -40.67 -18.05
C ILE A 227 -16.83 -39.36 -17.84
N PRO A 228 -17.72 -38.94 -18.76
CA PRO A 228 -18.52 -37.73 -18.62
C PRO A 228 -19.31 -37.67 -17.32
N ASP A 229 -19.44 -36.52 -16.72
CA ASP A 229 -20.11 -36.34 -15.41
C ASP A 229 -21.61 -36.68 -15.44
N ASP A 230 -22.24 -36.60 -16.60
CA ASP A 230 -23.62 -37.00 -16.86
C ASP A 230 -23.83 -38.52 -16.84
N MET A 231 -22.79 -39.29 -17.15
CA MET A 231 -22.78 -40.77 -17.07
C MET A 231 -22.33 -41.29 -15.70
N ASN A 232 -21.93 -40.46 -14.79
CA ASN A 232 -21.53 -40.81 -13.42
C ASN A 232 -22.38 -40.05 -12.38
N PRO A 233 -23.70 -40.37 -12.28
CA PRO A 233 -24.66 -39.61 -11.50
C PRO A 233 -24.43 -39.67 -9.99
N SER A 234 -23.64 -40.62 -9.52
CA SER A 234 -23.26 -40.70 -8.10
C SER A 234 -21.78 -40.36 -7.95
N ARG A 235 -21.49 -39.25 -7.23
CA ARG A 235 -20.15 -38.96 -6.77
C ARG A 235 -19.57 -40.01 -5.81
N ILE A 236 -20.31 -41.12 -5.63
CA ILE A 236 -19.90 -42.22 -4.77
C ILE A 236 -19.07 -43.19 -5.62
N LYS A 237 -17.84 -43.40 -5.21
CA LYS A 237 -16.92 -44.36 -5.81
C LYS A 237 -17.10 -45.70 -5.10
N VAL A 238 -17.44 -46.79 -5.83
CA VAL A 238 -17.54 -48.12 -5.28
C VAL A 238 -16.35 -48.93 -5.74
N LEU A 239 -15.50 -49.34 -4.81
CA LEU A 239 -14.34 -50.19 -5.06
C LEU A 239 -14.42 -51.40 -4.12
N SER A 240 -14.45 -52.61 -4.68
CA SER A 240 -14.45 -53.86 -3.90
C SER A 240 -13.03 -54.20 -3.46
N GLY A 241 -12.88 -54.62 -2.20
CA GLY A 241 -11.58 -55.06 -1.65
C GLY A 241 -10.64 -53.93 -1.21
N PHE A 242 -11.12 -52.70 -1.15
CA PHE A 242 -10.36 -51.57 -0.65
C PHE A 242 -11.00 -50.94 0.59
N THR A 243 -10.17 -50.53 1.51
CA THR A 243 -10.55 -49.68 2.66
C THR A 243 -10.11 -48.27 2.37
N TYR A 244 -11.05 -47.33 2.43
CA TYR A 244 -10.72 -45.89 2.33
C TYR A 244 -10.42 -45.35 3.70
N GLN A 245 -9.24 -44.78 3.85
CA GLN A 245 -8.84 -44.05 5.04
C GLN A 245 -8.68 -42.57 4.68
N HIS A 246 -9.49 -41.71 5.27
CA HIS A 246 -9.38 -40.28 5.11
C HIS A 246 -8.13 -39.76 5.83
N LEU A 247 -7.24 -39.11 5.11
CA LEU A 247 -5.99 -38.52 5.67
C LEU A 247 -6.10 -37.03 5.85
N GLY A 248 -7.19 -36.41 5.44
CA GLY A 248 -7.34 -34.99 5.48
C GLY A 248 -7.49 -34.47 6.90
N ILE A 249 -6.66 -33.51 7.25
CA ILE A 249 -6.89 -32.63 8.40
C ILE A 249 -8.11 -31.79 8.06
N SER A 250 -9.13 -31.74 8.91
CA SER A 250 -10.27 -30.87 8.64
C SER A 250 -9.82 -29.41 8.72
N PRO A 251 -10.37 -28.49 7.90
CA PRO A 251 -10.07 -27.05 8.02
C PRO A 251 -10.33 -26.51 9.42
N LYS A 252 -11.25 -27.14 10.19
CA LYS A 252 -11.54 -26.80 11.57
C LYS A 252 -10.42 -27.27 12.52
N ASP A 253 -9.83 -28.44 12.25
CA ASP A 253 -8.72 -28.96 13.04
C ASP A 253 -7.41 -28.23 12.73
N ALA A 254 -7.29 -27.62 11.59
CA ALA A 254 -6.12 -26.82 11.18
C ALA A 254 -6.09 -25.40 11.77
N GLN A 255 -7.12 -24.99 12.52
CA GLN A 255 -7.23 -23.61 13.06
C GLN A 255 -6.96 -22.53 12.00
N TRP A 256 -7.36 -22.82 10.76
CA TRP A 256 -7.02 -22.01 9.61
C TRP A 256 -7.62 -20.60 9.65
N ILE A 257 -8.84 -20.47 10.19
CA ILE A 257 -9.50 -19.17 10.35
C ILE A 257 -8.71 -18.29 11.32
N GLU A 258 -8.28 -18.87 12.45
CA GLU A 258 -7.46 -18.17 13.45
C GLU A 258 -6.10 -17.77 12.86
N ALA A 259 -5.49 -18.64 12.04
CA ALA A 259 -4.23 -18.33 11.37
C ALA A 259 -4.38 -17.18 10.35
N GLN A 260 -5.50 -17.05 9.65
CA GLN A 260 -5.78 -15.91 8.77
C GLN A 260 -5.98 -14.61 9.55
N GLU A 261 -6.78 -14.63 10.61
CA GLU A 261 -6.97 -13.44 11.47
C GLU A 261 -5.67 -12.99 12.10
N PHE A 262 -4.86 -13.92 12.60
CA PHE A 262 -3.53 -13.65 13.12
C PHE A 262 -2.63 -12.99 12.08
N SER A 263 -2.65 -13.47 10.84
CA SER A 263 -1.89 -12.88 9.73
C SER A 263 -2.30 -11.44 9.43
N ILE A 264 -3.60 -11.09 9.47
CA ILE A 264 -4.09 -9.72 9.30
C ILE A 264 -3.59 -8.81 10.43
N LEU A 265 -3.64 -9.27 11.68
CA LEU A 265 -3.15 -8.53 12.83
C LEU A 265 -1.63 -8.32 12.80
N GLN A 266 -0.87 -9.30 12.34
CA GLN A 266 0.59 -9.15 12.15
C GLN A 266 0.92 -8.09 11.09
N ILE A 267 0.20 -8.08 9.98
CA ILE A 267 0.35 -7.05 8.95
C ILE A 267 -0.05 -5.67 9.49
N ALA A 268 -1.13 -5.58 10.27
CA ALA A 268 -1.53 -4.34 10.93
C ALA A 268 -0.43 -3.80 11.86
N ARG A 269 0.18 -4.67 12.68
CA ARG A 269 1.30 -4.34 13.57
C ARG A 269 2.53 -3.89 12.78
N LEU A 270 2.86 -4.58 11.70
CA LEU A 270 3.99 -4.24 10.84
C LEU A 270 3.92 -2.81 10.30
N PHE A 271 2.74 -2.39 9.87
CA PHE A 271 2.51 -1.04 9.37
C PHE A 271 2.12 -0.04 10.47
N GLY A 272 1.95 -0.49 11.72
CA GLY A 272 1.52 0.34 12.84
C GLY A 272 0.08 0.85 12.73
N ILE A 273 -0.78 0.13 12.00
CA ILE A 273 -2.17 0.54 11.76
C ILE A 273 -3.08 -0.11 12.80
N PRO A 274 -3.95 0.63 13.49
CA PRO A 274 -4.98 0.04 14.34
C PRO A 274 -5.85 -0.97 13.59
N SER A 275 -6.19 -2.08 14.23
CA SER A 275 -6.99 -3.15 13.62
C SER A 275 -8.36 -2.66 13.15
N THR A 276 -8.92 -1.64 13.80
CA THR A 276 -10.16 -0.96 13.44
C THR A 276 -10.11 -0.37 12.02
N LEU A 277 -8.98 0.26 11.65
CA LEU A 277 -8.77 0.84 10.32
C LEU A 277 -8.50 -0.22 9.25
N MET A 278 -8.05 -1.42 9.67
CA MET A 278 -7.87 -2.57 8.80
C MET A 278 -9.18 -3.31 8.51
N LEU A 279 -10.30 -2.89 9.11
CA LEU A 279 -11.58 -3.58 9.05
C LEU A 279 -11.51 -5.02 9.61
N ALA A 280 -10.58 -5.26 10.53
CA ALA A 280 -10.43 -6.49 11.26
C ALA A 280 -11.01 -6.28 12.66
N SER A 281 -12.20 -6.80 12.91
CA SER A 281 -12.79 -6.73 14.26
C SER A 281 -12.05 -7.68 15.19
N PRO A 282 -11.51 -7.19 16.32
CA PRO A 282 -11.03 -8.11 17.37
C PRO A 282 -12.24 -8.90 17.88
N SER A 283 -12.09 -10.21 17.97
CA SER A 283 -13.12 -11.09 18.52
C SER A 283 -13.45 -10.65 19.94
N GLY A 284 -14.66 -10.09 20.18
CA GLY A 284 -15.23 -9.88 21.51
C GLY A 284 -15.17 -8.48 22.14
N GLY A 285 -14.80 -7.44 21.41
CA GLY A 285 -14.78 -6.07 21.96
C GLY A 285 -15.93 -5.19 21.44
N SER A 286 -16.71 -4.59 22.33
CA SER A 286 -17.61 -3.49 21.95
C SER A 286 -16.78 -2.23 21.68
N MET A 287 -16.78 -1.75 20.41
CA MET A 287 -16.10 -0.53 20.05
C MET A 287 -16.93 0.68 20.49
N SER A 288 -16.39 1.55 21.34
CA SER A 288 -16.96 2.86 21.64
C SER A 288 -16.37 3.93 20.71
N TYR A 289 -17.12 4.99 20.46
CA TYR A 289 -16.66 6.10 19.61
C TYR A 289 -15.36 6.76 20.14
N SER A 290 -15.19 6.84 21.45
CA SER A 290 -13.97 7.38 22.07
C SER A 290 -12.72 6.56 21.76
N ASN A 291 -12.83 5.26 21.60
CA ASN A 291 -11.71 4.40 21.25
C ASN A 291 -11.26 4.62 19.80
N ILE A 292 -12.21 4.89 18.88
CA ILE A 292 -11.91 5.16 17.47
C ILE A 292 -11.13 6.47 17.32
N GLU A 293 -11.49 7.52 18.07
CA GLU A 293 -10.77 8.79 18.04
C GLU A 293 -9.33 8.64 18.58
N GLN A 294 -9.15 7.90 19.66
CA GLN A 294 -7.83 7.59 20.20
C GLN A 294 -6.98 6.76 19.23
N ASP A 295 -7.57 5.79 18.55
CA ASP A 295 -6.90 5.00 17.51
C ASP A 295 -6.43 5.89 16.35
N TRP A 296 -7.23 6.88 15.92
CA TRP A 296 -6.86 7.84 14.90
C TRP A 296 -5.72 8.76 15.34
N LEU A 297 -5.73 9.22 16.58
CA LEU A 297 -4.66 10.03 17.14
C LEU A 297 -3.35 9.24 17.22
N ALA A 298 -3.41 8.00 17.69
CA ALA A 298 -2.26 7.11 17.75
C ALA A 298 -1.72 6.80 16.35
N PHE A 299 -2.60 6.46 15.39
CA PHE A 299 -2.22 6.25 14.00
C PHE A 299 -1.52 7.46 13.40
N THR A 300 -2.08 8.66 13.61
CA THR A 300 -1.50 9.89 13.07
C THR A 300 -0.12 10.18 13.65
N ARG A 301 0.03 10.08 14.99
CA ARG A 301 1.29 10.41 15.67
C ARG A 301 2.40 9.41 15.45
N PHE A 302 2.08 8.12 15.49
CA PHE A 302 3.11 7.08 15.51
C PHE A 302 3.30 6.39 14.16
N THR A 303 2.27 6.35 13.33
CA THR A 303 2.36 5.69 12.04
C THR A 303 2.48 6.67 10.90
N LEU A 304 1.52 7.57 10.75
CA LEU A 304 1.48 8.45 9.58
C LEU A 304 2.69 9.40 9.55
N MET A 305 3.10 9.96 10.69
CA MET A 305 4.27 10.81 10.80
C MET A 305 5.58 10.12 10.39
N GLN A 306 5.69 8.82 10.55
CA GLN A 306 6.86 8.06 10.08
C GLN A 306 7.06 8.19 8.56
N TYR A 307 5.98 8.32 7.79
CA TYR A 307 6.02 8.49 6.34
C TYR A 307 6.06 9.96 5.92
N LEU A 308 5.36 10.82 6.66
CA LEU A 308 5.28 12.25 6.33
C LEU A 308 6.57 12.99 6.61
N LYS A 309 7.22 12.73 7.76
CA LYS A 309 8.41 13.45 8.18
C LYS A 309 9.59 13.35 7.19
N PRO A 310 9.93 12.17 6.66
CA PRO A 310 10.95 12.07 5.60
C PRO A 310 10.60 12.85 4.34
N LEU A 311 9.32 12.95 3.99
CA LEU A 311 8.88 13.75 2.84
C LEU A 311 8.98 15.25 3.14
N GLU A 312 8.60 15.69 4.34
CA GLU A 312 8.78 17.09 4.77
C GLU A 312 10.24 17.51 4.68
N ASP A 313 11.14 16.67 5.21
CA ASP A 313 12.58 16.95 5.23
C ASP A 313 13.15 17.01 3.80
N ALA A 314 12.81 16.01 2.96
CA ALA A 314 13.25 15.98 1.58
C ALA A 314 12.70 17.15 0.74
N LEU A 315 11.43 17.51 0.91
CA LEU A 315 10.83 18.67 0.24
C LEU A 315 11.41 20.00 0.75
N THR A 316 11.80 20.07 2.01
CA THR A 316 12.46 21.25 2.59
C THR A 316 13.80 21.54 1.93
N GLU A 317 14.53 20.51 1.49
CA GLU A 317 15.77 20.70 0.73
C GLU A 317 15.56 21.34 -0.65
N CYS A 318 14.34 21.27 -1.19
CA CYS A 318 13.98 21.86 -2.49
C CYS A 318 13.58 23.34 -2.43
N ILE A 319 13.52 23.95 -1.25
CA ILE A 319 13.10 25.34 -1.04
C ILE A 319 14.21 26.18 -0.41
N VAL A 320 13.96 27.47 -0.27
CA VAL A 320 14.94 28.43 0.26
C VAL A 320 15.25 28.13 1.73
N ARG A 321 16.53 28.21 2.09
CA ARG A 321 16.99 28.01 3.48
C ARG A 321 16.22 28.89 4.46
N GLY A 322 15.89 28.31 5.62
CA GLY A 322 15.09 28.98 6.66
C GLY A 322 13.58 28.83 6.46
N GLN A 323 13.16 28.16 5.41
CA GLN A 323 11.78 27.69 5.24
C GLN A 323 11.70 26.20 5.53
N GLN A 324 10.53 25.73 5.95
CA GLN A 324 10.25 24.32 6.23
C GLN A 324 8.93 23.91 5.61
N VAL A 325 8.91 22.75 4.98
CA VAL A 325 7.68 22.14 4.49
C VAL A 325 7.06 21.31 5.60
N LYS A 326 5.76 21.45 5.80
CA LYS A 326 4.99 20.66 6.78
C LYS A 326 3.66 20.20 6.20
N PHE A 327 3.22 19.03 6.60
CA PHE A 327 1.86 18.60 6.39
C PHE A 327 0.97 19.13 7.50
N ASN A 328 -0.14 19.77 7.13
CA ASN A 328 -1.09 20.26 8.12
C ASN A 328 -2.00 19.09 8.58
N LEU A 329 -1.78 18.66 9.82
CA LEU A 329 -2.53 17.56 10.43
C LEU A 329 -3.86 18.02 11.07
N GLU A 330 -4.09 19.33 11.21
CA GLU A 330 -5.27 19.84 11.90
C GLU A 330 -6.58 19.35 11.28
N GLY A 331 -6.61 19.26 9.93
CA GLY A 331 -7.78 18.75 9.22
C GLY A 331 -8.12 17.29 9.52
N LEU A 332 -7.09 16.46 9.79
CA LEU A 332 -7.25 15.05 10.12
C LEU A 332 -7.55 14.82 11.61
N LEU A 333 -7.01 15.71 12.45
CA LEU A 333 -7.18 15.68 13.90
C LEU A 333 -8.38 16.50 14.38
N ARG A 334 -9.13 17.09 13.45
CA ARG A 334 -10.34 17.85 13.80
C ARG A 334 -11.30 16.91 14.52
N SER A 335 -11.33 17.07 15.85
CA SER A 335 -12.32 16.47 16.71
C SER A 335 -13.74 16.85 16.23
N ASP A 336 -14.74 16.13 16.69
CA ASP A 336 -16.15 16.46 16.48
C ASP A 336 -16.38 17.98 16.63
N THR A 337 -17.24 18.53 15.78
CA THR A 337 -17.55 19.96 15.73
C THR A 337 -17.92 20.51 17.11
N SER A 338 -18.59 19.71 17.93
CA SER A 338 -18.99 20.08 19.30
C SER A 338 -17.78 20.31 20.21
N THR A 339 -16.83 19.36 20.23
CA THR A 339 -15.59 19.45 21.04
C THR A 339 -14.73 20.63 20.59
N ARG A 340 -14.64 20.86 19.28
CA ARG A 340 -13.87 21.99 18.72
C ARG A 340 -14.45 23.32 19.10
N TYR A 341 -15.78 23.51 18.96
CA TYR A 341 -16.42 24.75 19.36
C TYR A 341 -16.39 24.99 20.88
N SER A 342 -16.44 23.94 21.68
CA SER A 342 -16.20 24.06 23.14
C SER A 342 -14.78 24.51 23.45
N SER A 343 -13.78 24.01 22.73
CA SER A 343 -12.38 24.46 22.85
C SER A 343 -12.21 25.92 22.44
N TYR A 344 -12.87 26.34 21.35
CA TYR A 344 -12.87 27.76 20.91
C TYR A 344 -13.55 28.67 21.94
N ALA A 345 -14.69 28.25 22.48
CA ALA A 345 -15.36 29.01 23.53
C ALA A 345 -14.42 29.24 24.74
N THR A 346 -13.75 28.17 25.19
CA THR A 346 -12.78 28.27 26.28
C THR A 346 -11.59 29.18 25.91
N ALA A 347 -11.11 29.10 24.66
CA ALA A 347 -9.99 29.92 24.19
C ALA A 347 -10.34 31.41 24.12
N LEU A 348 -11.56 31.74 23.68
CA LEU A 348 -12.09 33.10 23.64
C LEU A 348 -12.29 33.65 25.06
N ASP A 349 -12.90 32.85 25.96
CA ASP A 349 -13.13 33.24 27.37
C ASP A 349 -11.82 33.51 28.12
N LYS A 350 -10.76 32.76 27.80
CA LYS A 350 -9.42 32.94 28.41
C LYS A 350 -8.57 34.02 27.74
N GLY A 351 -9.03 34.59 26.63
CA GLY A 351 -8.37 35.68 25.91
C GLY A 351 -7.10 35.32 25.15
N PHE A 352 -6.82 34.03 24.91
CA PHE A 352 -5.64 33.66 24.12
C PHE A 352 -5.97 33.38 22.62
N LEU A 353 -7.22 33.46 22.21
CA LEU A 353 -7.65 33.58 20.82
C LEU A 353 -8.67 34.71 20.67
N THR A 354 -8.57 35.44 19.57
CA THR A 354 -9.57 36.46 19.17
C THR A 354 -10.65 35.82 18.28
N ILE A 355 -11.80 36.48 18.18
CA ILE A 355 -12.89 36.02 17.30
C ILE A 355 -12.43 35.92 15.84
N ASN A 356 -11.59 36.84 15.37
CA ASN A 356 -11.08 36.86 14.01
C ASN A 356 -10.08 35.72 13.75
N GLU A 357 -9.27 35.34 14.73
CA GLU A 357 -8.39 34.17 14.65
C GLU A 357 -9.20 32.87 14.58
N VAL A 358 -10.25 32.72 15.39
CA VAL A 358 -11.16 31.57 15.33
C VAL A 358 -11.87 31.52 13.98
N ARG A 359 -12.30 32.66 13.44
CA ARG A 359 -12.90 32.74 12.10
C ARG A 359 -11.93 32.33 11.00
N ALA A 360 -10.67 32.76 11.10
CA ALA A 360 -9.61 32.37 10.17
C ALA A 360 -9.33 30.84 10.21
N LEU A 361 -9.30 30.25 11.42
CA LEU A 361 -9.18 28.80 11.61
C LEU A 361 -10.34 28.02 10.97
N GLU A 362 -11.55 28.60 10.95
CA GLU A 362 -12.74 28.01 10.31
C GLU A 362 -12.90 28.41 8.82
N GLY A 363 -11.89 29.08 8.23
CA GLY A 363 -11.94 29.54 6.83
C GLY A 363 -12.99 30.61 6.56
N ARG A 364 -13.43 31.37 7.59
CA ARG A 364 -14.41 32.44 7.47
C ARG A 364 -13.73 33.80 7.37
N PRO A 365 -14.23 34.75 6.58
CA PRO A 365 -13.66 36.10 6.50
C PRO A 365 -13.70 36.78 7.87
N ALA A 366 -12.71 37.61 8.14
CA ALA A 366 -12.67 38.43 9.37
C ALA A 366 -13.91 39.32 9.50
N LEU A 367 -14.35 39.58 10.72
CA LEU A 367 -15.37 40.58 10.98
C LEU A 367 -14.74 41.98 10.73
N PRO A 368 -15.49 42.92 10.17
CA PRO A 368 -15.03 44.28 10.06
C PRO A 368 -14.72 44.82 11.48
N THR A 369 -13.55 45.42 11.64
CA THR A 369 -13.11 46.03 12.89
C THR A 369 -14.06 47.22 13.15
N THR A 370 -14.92 47.11 14.13
CA THR A 370 -15.66 48.26 14.65
C THR A 370 -14.68 49.08 15.51
N GLU A 371 -14.59 50.37 15.28
CA GLU A 371 -13.69 51.32 15.95
C GLU A 371 -13.83 51.40 17.49
N SER A 372 -14.57 50.52 18.11
CA SER A 372 -14.83 50.47 19.56
C SER A 372 -13.80 49.65 20.37
N ASP A 373 -12.82 48.95 19.74
CA ASP A 373 -11.86 48.09 20.44
C ASP A 373 -10.50 48.78 20.74
N THR A 374 -10.42 50.10 20.61
CA THR A 374 -9.16 50.85 20.85
C THR A 374 -9.05 51.41 22.29
N GLU A 375 -10.03 51.18 23.16
CA GLU A 375 -9.99 51.60 24.57
C GLU A 375 -10.35 50.43 25.51
N GLN A 376 -9.41 49.52 25.75
CA GLN A 376 -9.30 48.80 27.03
C GLN A 376 -7.88 48.31 27.25
#